data_d000c0aab81dae25d44d65dbaaa59b89
#
_entry.id   d000c0aab81dae25d44d65dbaaa59b89
#
_cell.length_a   1.000
_cell.length_b   1.000
_cell.length_c   1.000
_cell.angle_alpha   90.00
_cell.angle_beta   90.00
_cell.angle_gamma   90.00
#
_symmetry.space_group_name_H-M   'P 1'
#
loop_
_entity.id
_entity.type
_entity.pdbx_description
1 polymer ?
#
loop_
_entity_poly.entity_id
_entity_poly.type
_entity_poly.pdbx_seq_one_letter_code
_entity_poly.pdbx_strand_id
1 'polypeptide(L)'
;GSTKIGKNCMIGAQVGIAGHLSIAEGVKIAGQSGVARSISEPGITVQGTPAFKISDFQRSYVVFKKLPSLQDRIRNLELQYKTGSS
;
A
#
# COMPACT_ATOMS: atom_id res chain seq x y z
N GLY A 1 16.23 15.35 9.50
CA GLY A 1 14.98 15.27 10.16
C GLY A 1 15.04 14.61 11.52
N SER A 2 13.95 14.67 12.21
CA SER A 2 13.82 14.12 13.56
C SER A 2 13.01 12.83 13.57
N THR A 3 13.13 12.02 12.53
CA THR A 3 12.46 10.73 12.45
C THR A 3 13.16 9.74 13.38
N LYS A 4 12.36 9.02 14.16
CA LYS A 4 12.85 7.99 15.07
C LYS A 4 12.58 6.62 14.47
N ILE A 5 13.63 5.83 14.35
CA ILE A 5 13.53 4.48 13.79
C ILE A 5 13.83 3.48 14.89
N GLY A 6 12.90 2.57 15.14
CA GLY A 6 13.05 1.55 16.17
C GLY A 6 14.14 0.55 15.87
N LYS A 7 14.41 -0.32 16.84
CA LYS A 7 15.46 -1.35 16.71
C LYS A 7 15.09 -2.37 15.64
N ASN A 8 16.11 -2.91 14.97
CA ASN A 8 15.96 -4.04 14.05
C ASN A 8 15.07 -3.75 12.86
N CYS A 9 14.92 -2.49 12.48
CA CYS A 9 14.21 -2.13 11.26
C CYS A 9 15.07 -2.46 10.03
N MET A 10 14.44 -2.87 8.96
CA MET A 10 15.10 -3.10 7.67
C MET A 10 14.50 -2.15 6.65
N ILE A 11 15.36 -1.34 6.05
CA ILE A 11 14.92 -0.32 5.09
C ILE A 11 15.57 -0.62 3.75
N GLY A 12 14.75 -0.88 2.74
CA GLY A 12 15.22 -1.17 1.40
C GLY A 12 15.82 0.07 0.72
N ALA A 13 16.35 -0.12 -0.48
CA ALA A 13 16.96 0.96 -1.24
C ALA A 13 15.91 1.95 -1.74
N GLN A 14 16.31 3.21 -1.85
CA GLN A 14 15.48 4.29 -2.39
C GLN A 14 14.18 4.53 -1.63
N VAL A 15 14.18 4.23 -0.33
CA VAL A 15 13.03 4.50 0.54
C VAL A 15 13.06 5.97 0.95
N GLY A 16 11.92 6.65 0.80
CA GLY A 16 11.73 8.00 1.31
C GLY A 16 10.92 7.95 2.60
N ILE A 17 11.38 8.66 3.62
CA ILE A 17 10.68 8.75 4.90
C ILE A 17 10.48 10.22 5.23
N ALA A 18 9.23 10.64 5.44
CA ALA A 18 8.94 12.02 5.83
C ALA A 18 9.54 12.33 7.20
N GLY A 19 9.80 13.59 7.47
CA GLY A 19 10.35 14.00 8.75
C GLY A 19 9.35 13.88 9.90
N HIS A 20 9.87 13.85 11.13
CA HIS A 20 9.07 13.85 12.38
C HIS A 20 8.15 12.64 12.52
N LEU A 21 8.57 11.48 11.99
CA LEU A 21 7.82 10.23 12.12
C LEU A 21 8.48 9.31 13.15
N SER A 22 7.72 8.32 13.59
CA SER A 22 8.22 7.24 14.45
C SER A 22 7.93 5.91 13.77
N ILE A 23 8.97 5.08 13.67
CA ILE A 23 8.86 3.75 13.07
C ILE A 23 9.07 2.73 14.18
N ALA A 24 8.09 1.85 14.40
CA ALA A 24 8.16 0.83 15.44
C ALA A 24 9.30 -0.16 15.19
N GLU A 25 9.70 -0.89 16.22
CA GLU A 25 10.77 -1.86 16.11
C GLU A 25 10.41 -3.00 15.16
N GLY A 26 11.42 -3.54 14.50
CA GLY A 26 11.26 -4.71 13.62
C GLY A 26 10.51 -4.45 12.33
N VAL A 27 10.17 -3.21 12.03
CA VAL A 27 9.46 -2.86 10.80
C VAL A 27 10.39 -3.03 9.61
N LYS A 28 9.86 -3.62 8.54
CA LYS A 28 10.59 -3.74 7.28
C LYS A 28 9.91 -2.84 6.24
N ILE A 29 10.71 -2.05 5.58
CA ILE A 29 10.24 -1.13 4.54
C ILE A 29 10.81 -1.58 3.21
N ALA A 30 9.94 -2.01 2.30
CA ALA A 30 10.37 -2.49 1.00
C ALA A 30 10.99 -1.35 0.18
N GLY A 31 11.87 -1.71 -0.75
CA GLY A 31 12.56 -0.71 -1.58
C GLY A 31 11.60 0.17 -2.35
N GLN A 32 12.01 1.40 -2.60
CA GLN A 32 11.26 2.42 -3.35
C GLN A 32 9.93 2.81 -2.69
N SER A 33 9.75 2.50 -1.42
CA SER A 33 8.54 2.89 -0.68
C SER A 33 8.63 4.34 -0.23
N GLY A 34 7.47 4.97 -0.04
CA GLY A 34 7.37 6.31 0.52
C GLY A 34 6.58 6.28 1.81
N VAL A 35 7.24 6.52 2.95
CA VAL A 35 6.60 6.50 4.25
C VAL A 35 6.19 7.92 4.62
N ALA A 36 4.88 8.16 4.66
CA ALA A 36 4.31 9.47 4.92
C ALA A 36 3.71 9.59 6.32
N ARG A 37 3.57 8.47 7.04
CA ARG A 37 2.99 8.44 8.38
C ARG A 37 3.80 7.52 9.28
N SER A 38 3.73 7.77 10.58
CA SER A 38 4.36 6.90 11.57
C SER A 38 3.82 5.48 11.46
N ILE A 39 4.70 4.51 11.73
CA ILE A 39 4.33 3.09 11.72
C ILE A 39 4.41 2.61 13.17
N SER A 40 3.26 2.38 13.78
CA SER A 40 3.17 2.04 15.19
C SER A 40 3.10 0.53 15.45
N GLU A 41 2.84 -0.27 14.44
CA GLU A 41 2.72 -1.72 14.59
C GLU A 41 4.09 -2.38 14.41
N PRO A 42 4.67 -2.99 15.47
CA PRO A 42 5.99 -3.61 15.35
C PRO A 42 5.97 -4.81 14.41
N GLY A 43 7.10 -5.05 13.76
CA GLY A 43 7.34 -6.26 13.00
C GLY A 43 6.64 -6.37 11.67
N ILE A 44 5.86 -5.39 11.27
CA ILE A 44 5.17 -5.46 9.97
C ILE A 44 6.10 -5.09 8.84
N THR A 45 5.73 -5.51 7.64
CA THR A 45 6.38 -5.09 6.40
C THR A 45 5.43 -4.15 5.65
N VAL A 46 5.95 -3.02 5.19
CA VAL A 46 5.19 -2.05 4.42
C VAL A 46 5.78 -1.89 3.02
N GLN A 47 4.96 -1.50 2.07
CA GLN A 47 5.37 -1.30 0.69
C GLN A 47 4.47 -0.26 0.03
N GLY A 48 5.02 0.45 -0.94
CA GLY A 48 4.26 1.38 -1.75
C GLY A 48 4.48 2.83 -1.37
N THR A 49 3.77 3.71 -2.06
CA THR A 49 3.80 5.15 -1.82
C THR A 49 2.37 5.69 -1.89
N PRO A 50 1.76 6.07 -0.77
CA PRO A 50 2.28 5.94 0.60
C PRO A 50 2.37 4.48 1.04
N ALA A 51 3.39 4.18 1.84
CA ALA A 51 3.63 2.79 2.26
C ALA A 51 2.59 2.32 3.26
N PHE A 52 2.08 1.11 3.05
CA PHE A 52 1.18 0.47 3.99
C PHE A 52 1.48 -1.03 4.03
N LYS A 53 0.75 -1.76 4.87
CA LYS A 53 1.03 -3.17 5.13
C LYS A 53 1.13 -3.97 3.82
N ILE A 54 2.19 -4.76 3.68
CA ILE A 54 2.51 -5.41 2.41
C ILE A 54 1.39 -6.35 1.92
N SER A 55 0.73 -7.05 2.84
CA SER A 55 -0.36 -7.94 2.43
C SER A 55 -1.49 -7.16 1.75
N ASP A 56 -1.81 -6.01 2.29
CA ASP A 56 -2.85 -5.14 1.72
C ASP A 56 -2.37 -4.50 0.43
N PHE A 57 -1.10 -4.10 0.38
CA PHE A 57 -0.52 -3.55 -0.85
C PHE A 57 -0.57 -4.57 -1.98
N GLN A 58 -0.15 -5.80 -1.71
CA GLN A 58 -0.13 -6.83 -2.75
C GLN A 58 -1.52 -7.18 -3.25
N ARG A 59 -2.48 -7.26 -2.34
CA ARG A 59 -3.88 -7.50 -2.72
C ARG A 59 -4.42 -6.37 -3.58
N SER A 60 -4.12 -5.14 -3.19
CA SER A 60 -4.54 -3.95 -3.94
C SER A 60 -3.87 -3.88 -5.30
N TYR A 61 -2.58 -4.22 -5.36
CA TYR A 61 -1.81 -4.19 -6.60
C TYR A 61 -2.33 -5.19 -7.62
N VAL A 62 -2.73 -6.38 -7.16
CA VAL A 62 -3.35 -7.38 -8.04
C VAL A 62 -4.62 -6.82 -8.68
N VAL A 63 -5.45 -6.15 -7.89
CA VAL A 63 -6.67 -5.50 -8.38
C VAL A 63 -6.31 -4.34 -9.33
N PHE A 64 -5.32 -3.54 -8.96
CA PHE A 64 -4.85 -2.42 -9.79
C PHE A 64 -4.49 -2.89 -11.20
N LYS A 65 -3.77 -3.99 -11.30
CA LYS A 65 -3.36 -4.54 -12.60
C LYS A 65 -4.56 -5.01 -13.42
N LYS A 66 -5.66 -5.35 -12.76
CA LYS A 66 -6.86 -5.86 -13.42
C LYS A 66 -7.93 -4.79 -13.61
N LEU A 67 -7.62 -3.53 -13.32
CA LEU A 67 -8.62 -2.47 -13.42
C LEU A 67 -9.31 -2.38 -14.78
N PRO A 68 -8.59 -2.46 -15.91
CA PRO A 68 -9.27 -2.40 -17.20
C PRO A 68 -10.31 -3.51 -17.37
N SER A 69 -9.95 -4.73 -16.95
CA SER A 69 -10.86 -5.87 -17.01
C SER A 69 -12.06 -5.68 -16.08
N LEU A 70 -11.83 -5.17 -14.88
CA LEU A 70 -12.90 -4.89 -13.93
C LEU A 70 -13.85 -3.81 -14.47
N GLN A 71 -13.30 -2.78 -15.11
CA GLN A 71 -14.09 -1.73 -15.71
C GLN A 71 -15.03 -2.29 -16.76
N ASP A 72 -14.53 -3.20 -17.59
CA ASP A 72 -15.36 -3.86 -18.61
C ASP A 72 -16.46 -4.71 -17.98
N ARG A 73 -16.14 -5.43 -16.91
CA ARG A 73 -17.13 -6.24 -16.21
C ARG A 73 -18.23 -5.39 -15.58
N ILE A 74 -17.85 -4.26 -15.00
CA ILE A 74 -18.82 -3.33 -14.41
C ILE A 74 -19.72 -2.78 -15.52
N ARG A 75 -19.14 -2.37 -16.63
CA ARG A 75 -19.90 -1.88 -17.78
C ARG A 75 -20.91 -2.92 -18.27
N ASN A 76 -20.49 -4.17 -18.38
CA ASN A 76 -21.37 -5.26 -18.81
C ASN A 76 -22.51 -5.50 -17.81
N LEU A 77 -22.20 -5.45 -16.52
CA LEU A 77 -23.23 -5.58 -15.49
C LEU A 77 -24.24 -4.43 -15.55
N GLU A 78 -23.76 -3.22 -15.77
CA GLU A 78 -24.65 -2.06 -15.90
C GLU A 78 -25.59 -2.22 -17.11
N LEU A 79 -25.05 -2.71 -18.23
CA LEU A 79 -25.85 -2.94 -19.42
C LEU A 79 -26.90 -4.02 -19.18
N GLN A 80 -26.52 -5.11 -18.49
CA GLN A 80 -27.46 -6.18 -18.15
C GLN A 80 -28.55 -5.67 -17.22
N TYR A 81 -28.20 -4.85 -16.25
CA TYR A 81 -29.16 -4.28 -15.33
C TYR A 81 -30.17 -3.40 -16.04
N LYS A 82 -29.72 -2.53 -16.97
CA LYS A 82 -30.61 -1.69 -17.75
C LYS A 82 -31.55 -2.52 -18.61
N THR A 83 -31.02 -3.58 -19.22
CA THR A 83 -31.83 -4.47 -20.06
C THR A 83 -32.85 -5.23 -19.21
N GLY A 84 -32.43 -5.69 -18.04
CA GLY A 84 -33.30 -6.45 -17.14
C GLY A 84 -34.38 -5.62 -16.49
N SER A 85 -34.22 -4.30 -16.39
CA SER A 85 -35.19 -3.42 -15.77
C SER A 85 -36.26 -2.92 -16.75
N SER A 86 -36.10 -3.22 -18.01
CA SER A 86 -37.09 -2.86 -19.03
C SER A 86 -38.08 -4.02 -19.26
#